data_a079d14f30f55871fb2a8df49df210de
#
_entry.id   a079d14f30f55871fb2a8df49df210de
#
_cell.length_a   1.000
_cell.length_b   1.000
_cell.length_c   1.000
_cell.angle_alpha   90.00
_cell.angle_beta   90.00
_cell.angle_gamma   90.00
#
_symmetry.space_group_name_H-M   'P 1'
#
loop_
_entity.id
_entity.type
_entity.pdbx_description
1 polymer ?
#
loop_
_entity_poly.entity_id
_entity_poly.type
_entity_poly.pdbx_seq_one_letter_code
_entity_poly.pdbx_strand_id
1 'polypeptide(L)'
;MFLLLVKSSFGLVNKMDLKKIQNDIAQGGLLIDVRSPEEFSEGHVKNALLIPHTQIFSAKLPEEKSMPIYLYCKMGPRAEFAAGVLKERGYTKVTNLGGLDDMEALGFTFEK
;
A
#
# COMPACT_ATOMS: atom_id res chain seq x y z
N MET A 1 -13.15 -23.33 -7.08
CA MET A 1 -13.50 -22.68 -7.49
C MET A 1 -13.91 -21.49 -6.91
N PHE A 2 -14.98 -21.26 -6.68
CA PHE A 2 -15.32 -20.00 -6.29
C PHE A 2 -14.80 -19.67 -4.92
N LEU A 3 -14.25 -20.60 -4.29
CA LEU A 3 -13.65 -20.29 -3.03
C LEU A 3 -12.62 -19.24 -3.17
N LEU A 4 -12.03 -19.18 -4.34
CA LEU A 4 -11.01 -18.19 -4.55
C LEU A 4 -11.53 -16.82 -4.37
N LEU A 5 -12.82 -16.65 -4.63
CA LEU A 5 -13.38 -15.34 -4.48
C LEU A 5 -13.31 -14.86 -3.07
N VAL A 6 -13.46 -15.78 -2.14
CA VAL A 6 -13.40 -15.40 -0.75
C VAL A 6 -12.00 -15.00 -0.41
N LYS A 7 -11.04 -15.69 -0.99
CA LYS A 7 -9.67 -15.38 -0.67
C LYS A 7 -9.20 -14.11 -1.29
N SER A 8 -9.93 -13.58 -2.22
CA SER A 8 -9.48 -12.38 -2.86
C SER A 8 -9.79 -11.13 -2.07
N SER A 9 -10.32 -11.27 -0.86
CA SER A 9 -10.50 -10.08 -0.06
C SER A 9 -9.12 -9.54 0.27
N PHE A 10 -9.09 -8.28 0.66
CA PHE A 10 -7.84 -7.62 0.91
C PHE A 10 -7.03 -8.40 1.92
N GLY A 11 -5.76 -8.40 1.80
CA GLY A 11 -4.89 -9.09 2.72
C GLY A 11 -4.64 -10.54 2.38
N LEU A 12 -5.33 -11.06 1.35
CA LEU A 12 -5.17 -12.46 1.01
C LEU A 12 -4.47 -12.62 -0.33
N VAL A 13 -3.37 -11.92 -0.51
CA VAL A 13 -2.59 -11.98 -1.74
C VAL A 13 -1.50 -13.03 -1.60
N ASN A 14 -0.92 -13.44 -2.68
CA ASN A 14 0.12 -14.47 -2.66
C ASN A 14 1.43 -13.94 -3.22
N LYS A 15 2.44 -14.80 -3.33
CA LYS A 15 3.76 -14.36 -3.75
C LYS A 15 3.82 -13.82 -5.17
N MET A 16 2.89 -14.21 -6.01
CA MET A 16 2.88 -13.67 -7.36
C MET A 16 2.48 -12.20 -7.31
N ASP A 17 1.66 -11.85 -6.34
CA ASP A 17 1.27 -10.46 -6.17
C ASP A 17 2.45 -9.64 -5.72
N LEU A 18 3.33 -10.21 -4.91
CA LEU A 18 4.54 -9.50 -4.49
C LEU A 18 5.36 -9.11 -5.71
N LYS A 19 5.55 -10.04 -6.65
CA LYS A 19 6.32 -9.73 -7.83
C LYS A 19 5.69 -8.64 -8.67
N LYS A 20 4.38 -8.71 -8.83
CA LYS A 20 3.68 -7.70 -9.59
C LYS A 20 3.82 -6.33 -8.94
N ILE A 21 3.65 -6.29 -7.63
CA ILE A 21 3.76 -5.03 -6.90
C ILE A 21 5.17 -4.46 -7.03
N GLN A 22 6.18 -5.30 -6.84
CA GLN A 22 7.56 -4.85 -6.93
C GLN A 22 7.89 -4.37 -8.34
N ASN A 23 7.34 -5.02 -9.34
CA ASN A 23 7.57 -4.61 -10.72
C ASN A 23 6.90 -3.26 -10.99
N ASP A 24 5.69 -3.06 -10.48
CA ASP A 24 5.01 -1.79 -10.63
C ASP A 24 5.82 -0.67 -9.99
N ILE A 25 6.37 -0.92 -8.80
CA ILE A 25 7.17 0.08 -8.10
C ILE A 25 8.44 0.39 -8.88
N ALA A 26 9.07 -0.64 -9.44
CA ALA A 26 10.29 -0.44 -10.22
C ALA A 26 10.03 0.42 -11.44
N GLN A 27 8.80 0.47 -11.91
CA GLN A 27 8.46 1.25 -13.08
C GLN A 27 7.82 2.59 -12.73
N GLY A 28 7.96 3.03 -11.49
CA GLY A 28 7.50 4.34 -11.09
C GLY A 28 6.31 4.36 -10.15
N GLY A 29 5.77 3.19 -9.84
CA GLY A 29 4.67 3.11 -8.87
C GLY A 29 5.17 3.38 -7.47
N LEU A 30 4.25 3.54 -6.53
CA LEU A 30 4.60 3.88 -5.16
C LEU A 30 4.09 2.84 -4.18
N LEU A 31 4.86 2.65 -3.12
CA LEU A 31 4.42 1.89 -1.95
C LEU A 31 4.47 2.86 -0.79
N ILE A 32 3.34 3.14 -0.19
CA ILE A 32 3.21 4.16 0.84
C ILE A 32 2.79 3.57 2.17
N ASP A 33 3.55 3.89 3.22
CA ASP A 33 3.19 3.57 4.58
C ASP A 33 2.44 4.79 5.10
N VAL A 34 1.18 4.62 5.47
CA VAL A 34 0.38 5.76 5.91
C VAL A 34 0.24 5.85 7.43
N ARG A 35 1.14 5.16 8.15
CA ARG A 35 1.15 5.20 9.60
C ARG A 35 1.84 6.48 10.07
N SER A 36 2.02 6.60 11.38
CA SER A 36 2.70 7.75 11.93
C SER A 36 4.22 7.62 11.77
N PRO A 37 4.96 8.73 11.89
CA PRO A 37 6.43 8.66 11.85
C PRO A 37 7.00 7.77 12.94
N GLU A 38 6.38 7.75 14.12
CA GLU A 38 6.86 6.91 15.22
C GLU A 38 6.73 5.44 14.86
N GLU A 39 5.59 5.05 14.31
CA GLU A 39 5.40 3.66 13.90
C GLU A 39 6.38 3.30 12.79
N PHE A 40 6.56 4.19 11.85
CA PHE A 40 7.47 3.95 10.74
C PHE A 40 8.89 3.71 11.24
N SER A 41 9.33 4.47 12.24
CA SER A 41 10.68 4.33 12.74
C SER A 41 10.90 3.03 13.49
N GLU A 42 9.83 2.40 13.97
CA GLU A 42 9.96 1.14 14.67
C GLU A 42 10.07 -0.05 13.72
N GLY A 43 9.85 0.18 12.46
CA GLY A 43 9.95 -0.86 11.45
C GLY A 43 8.96 -0.58 10.34
N HIS A 44 9.39 -0.72 9.09
CA HIS A 44 8.53 -0.48 7.94
C HIS A 44 9.00 -1.34 6.78
N VAL A 45 8.17 -1.45 5.78
CA VAL A 45 8.54 -2.21 4.59
C VAL A 45 9.68 -1.49 3.89
N LYS A 46 10.71 -2.24 3.52
CA LYS A 46 11.87 -1.68 2.85
C LYS A 46 11.44 -0.87 1.63
N ASN A 47 11.97 0.32 1.52
CA ASN A 47 11.71 1.25 0.42
C ASN A 47 10.30 1.85 0.40
N ALA A 48 9.52 1.65 1.45
CA ALA A 48 8.22 2.31 1.53
C ALA A 48 8.41 3.79 1.78
N LEU A 49 7.53 4.59 1.20
CA LEU A 49 7.54 6.02 1.38
C LEU A 49 6.57 6.36 2.51
N LEU A 50 7.01 7.13 3.47
CA LEU A 50 6.13 7.51 4.58
C LEU A 50 5.28 8.73 4.22
N ILE A 51 3.98 8.56 4.19
CA ILE A 51 3.05 9.67 4.08
C ILE A 51 1.90 9.35 5.01
N PRO A 52 1.89 9.89 6.24
CA PRO A 52 0.81 9.60 7.18
C PRO A 52 -0.55 9.87 6.57
N HIS A 53 -1.54 9.07 6.95
CA HIS A 53 -2.86 9.17 6.33
C HIS A 53 -3.45 10.57 6.47
N THR A 54 -3.08 11.31 7.50
CA THR A 54 -3.58 12.68 7.68
C THR A 54 -2.98 13.66 6.68
N GLN A 55 -1.94 13.27 5.98
CA GLN A 55 -1.27 14.14 5.02
C GLN A 55 -1.49 13.70 3.57
N ILE A 56 -2.18 12.59 3.37
CA ILE A 56 -2.34 12.06 2.02
C ILE A 56 -3.16 12.99 1.13
N PHE A 57 -3.99 13.79 1.75
CA PHE A 57 -4.84 14.73 1.05
C PHE A 57 -4.04 15.75 0.26
N SER A 58 -2.91 16.21 0.80
CA SER A 58 -2.13 17.26 0.18
C SER A 58 -0.73 16.81 -0.22
N ALA A 59 -0.39 15.54 -0.05
CA ALA A 59 0.95 15.07 -0.37
C ALA A 59 1.25 15.25 -1.86
N LYS A 60 2.52 15.53 -2.16
CA LYS A 60 2.93 15.65 -3.54
C LYS A 60 3.14 14.26 -4.10
N LEU A 61 2.43 13.94 -5.15
CA LEU A 61 2.45 12.62 -5.75
C LEU A 61 2.59 12.74 -7.26
N PRO A 62 2.84 11.65 -7.97
CA PRO A 62 3.02 11.71 -9.42
C PRO A 62 1.83 12.35 -10.11
N GLU A 63 2.08 13.09 -11.16
CA GLU A 63 1.01 13.71 -11.91
C GLU A 63 0.30 12.69 -12.80
N GLU A 64 0.97 11.60 -13.11
CA GLU A 64 0.37 10.55 -13.90
C GLU A 64 -0.63 9.79 -13.04
N LYS A 65 -1.92 10.01 -13.29
CA LYS A 65 -2.96 9.44 -12.43
C LYS A 65 -3.16 7.94 -12.59
N SER A 66 -2.57 7.35 -13.60
CA SER A 66 -2.65 5.90 -13.77
C SER A 66 -1.47 5.17 -13.15
N MET A 67 -0.59 5.89 -12.45
CA MET A 67 0.54 5.27 -11.79
C MET A 67 0.03 4.40 -10.64
N PRO A 68 0.46 3.14 -10.55
CA PRO A 68 -0.02 2.28 -9.46
C PRO A 68 0.45 2.80 -8.10
N ILE A 69 -0.46 2.85 -7.14
CA ILE A 69 -0.14 3.26 -5.78
C ILE A 69 -0.64 2.20 -4.83
N TYR A 70 0.27 1.69 -4.02
CA TYR A 70 -0.03 0.68 -3.02
C TYR A 70 0.12 1.29 -1.65
N LEU A 71 -0.81 0.98 -0.75
CA LEU A 71 -0.82 1.57 0.59
C LEU A 71 -0.91 0.48 1.63
N TYR A 72 -0.34 0.71 2.81
CA TYR A 72 -0.57 -0.16 3.93
C TYR A 72 -0.50 0.66 5.22
N CYS A 73 -1.07 0.12 6.29
CA CYS A 73 -0.95 0.72 7.61
C CYS A 73 -0.74 -0.40 8.61
N LYS A 74 -1.14 -0.23 9.85
CA LYS A 74 -0.92 -1.28 10.82
C LYS A 74 -1.94 -2.41 10.67
N MET A 75 -3.20 -2.09 10.45
CA MET A 75 -4.26 -3.09 10.36
C MET A 75 -5.21 -2.90 9.18
N GLY A 76 -5.03 -1.88 8.36
CA GLY A 76 -5.82 -1.67 7.16
C GLY A 76 -6.69 -0.44 7.10
N PRO A 77 -7.37 -0.01 8.20
CA PRO A 77 -8.33 1.10 8.09
C PRO A 77 -7.78 2.44 7.68
N ARG A 78 -6.59 2.82 8.17
CA ARG A 78 -6.00 4.09 7.75
C ARG A 78 -5.62 4.05 6.29
N ALA A 79 -5.18 2.88 5.81
CA ALA A 79 -4.85 2.73 4.40
C ALA A 79 -6.12 2.78 3.55
N GLU A 80 -7.23 2.29 4.08
CA GLU A 80 -8.50 2.35 3.35
C GLU A 80 -8.95 3.81 3.22
N PHE A 81 -8.82 4.58 4.30
CA PHE A 81 -9.14 6.00 4.25
C PHE A 81 -8.27 6.70 3.22
N ALA A 82 -6.96 6.44 3.26
CA ALA A 82 -6.02 7.07 2.33
C ALA A 82 -6.32 6.68 0.90
N ALA A 83 -6.70 5.43 0.66
CA ALA A 83 -7.05 4.99 -0.68
C ALA A 83 -8.24 5.78 -1.22
N GLY A 84 -9.23 6.02 -0.35
CA GLY A 84 -10.39 6.80 -0.74
C GLY A 84 -10.01 8.22 -1.13
N VAL A 85 -9.12 8.84 -0.36
CA VAL A 85 -8.66 10.19 -0.66
C VAL A 85 -7.95 10.22 -2.01
N LEU A 86 -7.08 9.23 -2.26
CA LEU A 86 -6.35 9.21 -3.52
C LEU A 86 -7.27 9.01 -4.72
N LYS A 87 -8.30 8.19 -4.55
CA LYS A 87 -9.25 8.00 -5.63
C LYS A 87 -9.99 9.29 -5.92
N GLU A 88 -10.31 10.06 -4.88
CA GLU A 88 -10.95 11.35 -5.08
C GLU A 88 -9.99 12.35 -5.74
N ARG A 89 -8.70 12.16 -5.54
CA ARG A 89 -7.71 13.01 -6.20
C ARG A 89 -7.49 12.59 -7.65
N GLY A 90 -8.16 11.53 -8.11
CA GLY A 90 -8.11 11.12 -9.51
C GLY A 90 -7.19 9.94 -9.81
N TYR A 91 -6.55 9.36 -8.80
CA TYR A 91 -5.69 8.21 -9.04
C TYR A 91 -6.55 6.99 -9.30
N THR A 92 -6.23 6.26 -10.38
CA THR A 92 -7.09 5.18 -10.84
C THR A 92 -6.62 3.78 -10.47
N LYS A 93 -5.37 3.65 -10.00
CA LYS A 93 -4.82 2.35 -9.64
C LYS A 93 -4.30 2.38 -8.22
N VAL A 94 -5.23 2.43 -7.28
CA VAL A 94 -4.90 2.53 -5.85
C VAL A 94 -5.33 1.24 -5.17
N THR A 95 -4.42 0.62 -4.44
CA THR A 95 -4.68 -0.65 -3.77
C THR A 95 -4.28 -0.57 -2.31
N ASN A 96 -5.22 -0.90 -1.43
CA ASN A 96 -4.93 -1.04 -0.01
C ASN A 96 -4.43 -2.47 0.21
N LEU A 97 -3.18 -2.64 0.61
CA LEU A 97 -2.61 -3.96 0.84
C LEU A 97 -2.88 -4.48 2.25
N GLY A 98 -3.46 -3.66 3.11
CA GLY A 98 -3.84 -4.12 4.44
C GLY A 98 -2.92 -3.64 5.53
N GLY A 99 -2.61 -4.52 6.45
CA GLY A 99 -1.79 -4.20 7.61
C GLY A 99 -0.42 -4.81 7.57
N LEU A 100 0.30 -4.69 8.67
CA LEU A 100 1.67 -5.21 8.74
C LEU A 100 1.71 -6.73 8.55
N ASP A 101 0.73 -7.43 9.12
CA ASP A 101 0.69 -8.89 8.97
C ASP A 101 0.49 -9.28 7.52
N ASP A 102 -0.30 -8.49 6.79
CA ASP A 102 -0.54 -8.76 5.38
C ASP A 102 0.74 -8.54 4.57
N MET A 103 1.49 -7.51 4.91
CA MET A 103 2.74 -7.23 4.22
C MET A 103 3.75 -8.34 4.46
N GLU A 104 3.79 -8.85 5.68
CA GLU A 104 4.67 -9.96 5.99
C GLU A 104 4.25 -11.21 5.24
N ALA A 105 2.95 -11.48 5.20
CA ALA A 105 2.43 -12.65 4.50
C ALA A 105 2.72 -12.59 3.01
N LEU A 106 2.76 -11.38 2.45
CA LEU A 106 3.10 -11.20 1.06
C LEU A 106 4.57 -11.48 0.78
N GLY A 107 5.40 -11.38 1.78
CA GLY A 107 6.83 -11.63 1.62
C GLY A 107 7.68 -10.38 1.57
N PHE A 108 7.12 -9.23 1.90
CA PHE A 108 7.93 -8.00 1.92
C PHE A 108 8.96 -8.04 3.03
N THR A 109 10.10 -7.40 2.77
CA THR A 109 11.18 -7.28 3.74
C THR A 109 10.98 -5.99 4.54
N PHE A 110 11.24 -6.06 5.85
CA PHE A 110 11.11 -4.88 6.71
C PHE A 110 12.47 -4.37 7.12
N GLU A 111 12.53 -3.09 7.43
CA GLU A 111 13.77 -2.46 7.92
C GLU A 111 13.37 -1.38 8.92
N LYS A 112 14.34 -0.84 9.62
CA LYS A 112 14.10 0.28 10.54
C LYS A 112 14.76 1.54 10.06
#